data_1925cd04c0f643a1614e78f5968cc61c
#
_entry.id   1925cd04c0f643a1614e78f5968cc61c
#
_cell.length_a   1.000
_cell.length_b   1.000
_cell.length_c   1.000
_cell.angle_alpha   90.00
_cell.angle_beta   90.00
_cell.angle_gamma   90.00
#
_symmetry.space_group_name_H-M   'P 1'
#
loop_
_entity.id
_entity.type
_entity.pdbx_description
1 polymer ?
#
loop_
_entity_poly.entity_id
_entity_poly.type
_entity_poly.pdbx_seq_one_letter_code
_entity_poly.pdbx_strand_id
1 'polypeptide(L)'
;MNRTSFGPVDGAVPTVKGQPAGLVHDPKARVLGVHTGSAGLFSELTDLQIFLQHYLEDDFAANLTQNISPSKPRSIVWNLEDGLWLDHTGYTGPFIMVNRKAQKAAIFLTNRTYHYDDRPLWIAKRRELKDIIKKHL
;
A
#
# COMPACT_ATOMS: atom_id res chain seq x y z
N MET A 1 -9.09 10.96 -15.03
CA MET A 1 -9.49 9.60 -15.48
C MET A 1 -9.03 8.65 -14.38
N ASN A 2 -9.92 7.88 -13.81
CA ASN A 2 -9.56 6.97 -12.71
C ASN A 2 -8.82 5.75 -13.27
N ARG A 3 -7.57 5.55 -12.86
CA ARG A 3 -6.73 4.41 -13.28
C ARG A 3 -6.56 3.36 -12.18
N THR A 4 -7.33 3.47 -11.12
CA THR A 4 -7.34 2.47 -10.06
C THR A 4 -8.29 1.34 -10.43
N SER A 5 -7.77 0.13 -10.59
CA SER A 5 -8.56 -1.04 -11.01
C SER A 5 -7.92 -2.35 -10.54
N PHE A 6 -8.74 -3.40 -10.49
CA PHE A 6 -8.22 -4.76 -10.37
C PHE A 6 -7.70 -5.27 -11.73
N GLY A 7 -6.57 -5.97 -11.69
CA GLY A 7 -5.96 -6.48 -12.93
C GLY A 7 -6.77 -7.59 -13.63
N PRO A 8 -6.44 -7.91 -14.88
CA PRO A 8 -5.31 -7.34 -15.63
C PRO A 8 -5.55 -5.89 -16.08
N VAL A 9 -4.50 -5.05 -16.06
CA VAL A 9 -4.58 -3.62 -16.37
C VAL A 9 -3.55 -3.27 -17.45
N ASP A 10 -4.01 -2.70 -18.54
CA ASP A 10 -3.14 -2.23 -19.63
C ASP A 10 -2.29 -1.04 -19.16
N GLY A 11 -1.01 -1.08 -19.55
CA GLY A 11 -0.03 -0.05 -19.19
C GLY A 11 0.47 -0.13 -17.74
N ALA A 12 0.02 -1.11 -16.93
CA ALA A 12 0.60 -1.35 -15.62
C ALA A 12 2.01 -1.94 -15.71
N VAL A 13 2.81 -1.74 -14.68
CA VAL A 13 4.13 -2.36 -14.61
C VAL A 13 4.03 -3.88 -14.44
N PRO A 14 4.91 -4.67 -15.08
CA PRO A 14 4.96 -6.11 -14.83
C PRO A 14 5.49 -6.39 -13.41
N THR A 15 4.79 -7.20 -12.64
CA THR A 15 5.15 -7.53 -11.25
C THR A 15 5.93 -8.83 -11.12
N VAL A 16 5.93 -9.65 -12.16
CA VAL A 16 6.65 -10.92 -12.24
C VAL A 16 7.40 -11.00 -13.57
N LYS A 17 8.70 -11.29 -13.49
CA LYS A 17 9.54 -11.42 -14.70
C LYS A 17 9.00 -12.51 -15.63
N GLY A 18 8.90 -12.19 -16.91
CA GLY A 18 8.40 -13.12 -17.94
C GLY A 18 6.87 -13.31 -17.94
N GLN A 19 6.14 -12.57 -17.13
CA GLN A 19 4.68 -12.57 -17.15
C GLN A 19 4.13 -11.27 -17.77
N PRO A 20 2.90 -11.27 -18.29
CA PRO A 20 2.26 -10.07 -18.81
C PRO A 20 2.20 -8.94 -17.77
N ALA A 21 2.32 -7.71 -18.23
CA ALA A 21 2.06 -6.53 -17.41
C ALA A 21 0.58 -6.51 -16.96
N GLY A 22 0.32 -5.92 -15.78
CA GLY A 22 -1.03 -5.87 -15.21
C GLY A 22 -1.52 -7.18 -14.57
N LEU A 23 -0.71 -8.24 -14.61
CA LEU A 23 -1.01 -9.46 -13.88
C LEU A 23 -0.66 -9.30 -12.39
N VAL A 24 -1.60 -9.64 -11.52
CA VAL A 24 -1.37 -9.59 -10.07
C VAL A 24 -0.24 -10.55 -9.65
N HIS A 25 0.64 -10.08 -8.76
CA HIS A 25 1.78 -10.89 -8.27
C HIS A 25 1.33 -12.10 -7.46
N ASP A 26 0.30 -11.94 -6.61
CA ASP A 26 -0.16 -12.98 -5.69
C ASP A 26 -0.75 -14.19 -6.44
N PRO A 27 -0.20 -15.41 -6.26
CA PRO A 27 -0.68 -16.59 -6.97
C PRO A 27 -2.12 -16.98 -6.58
N LYS A 28 -2.51 -16.75 -5.33
CA LYS A 28 -3.87 -17.08 -4.87
C LYS A 28 -4.89 -16.14 -5.52
N ALA A 29 -4.56 -14.84 -5.60
CA ALA A 29 -5.40 -13.88 -6.28
C ALA A 29 -5.56 -14.21 -7.77
N ARG A 30 -4.51 -14.75 -8.42
CA ARG A 30 -4.61 -15.23 -9.81
C ARG A 30 -5.58 -16.38 -9.98
N VAL A 31 -5.60 -17.33 -9.05
CA VAL A 31 -6.51 -18.49 -9.07
C VAL A 31 -7.94 -18.09 -8.75
N LEU A 32 -8.12 -17.21 -7.76
CA LEU A 32 -9.44 -16.77 -7.33
C LEU A 32 -10.08 -15.75 -8.30
N GLY A 33 -9.30 -15.20 -9.20
CA GLY A 33 -9.75 -14.19 -10.17
C GLY A 33 -9.70 -12.77 -9.61
N VAL A 34 -10.45 -11.87 -10.23
CA VAL A 34 -10.50 -10.45 -9.86
C VAL A 34 -11.25 -10.20 -8.53
N HIS A 35 -10.98 -9.08 -7.88
CA HIS A 35 -11.68 -8.60 -6.67
C HIS A 35 -11.48 -9.47 -5.43
N THR A 36 -10.30 -10.02 -5.24
CA THR A 36 -10.03 -10.90 -4.09
C THR A 36 -9.89 -10.18 -2.74
N GLY A 37 -9.89 -8.85 -2.70
CA GLY A 37 -9.73 -8.06 -1.49
C GLY A 37 -8.35 -8.13 -0.83
N SER A 38 -7.58 -9.18 -1.04
CA SER A 38 -6.25 -9.38 -0.44
C SER A 38 -5.11 -8.89 -1.33
N ALA A 39 -5.32 -8.83 -2.64
CA ALA A 39 -4.33 -8.41 -3.63
C ALA A 39 -4.99 -8.10 -4.99
N GLY A 40 -4.24 -7.47 -5.91
CA GLY A 40 -4.68 -7.28 -7.28
C GLY A 40 -5.13 -5.89 -7.63
N LEU A 41 -5.14 -4.95 -6.68
CA LEU A 41 -5.44 -3.56 -6.98
C LEU A 41 -4.19 -2.90 -7.59
N PHE A 42 -4.35 -2.32 -8.77
CA PHE A 42 -3.39 -1.45 -9.45
C PHE A 42 -3.86 -0.01 -9.36
N SER A 43 -2.93 0.91 -9.18
CA SER A 43 -3.21 2.35 -9.11
C SER A 43 -2.02 3.15 -9.62
N GLU A 44 -2.20 4.44 -9.75
CA GLU A 44 -1.16 5.40 -10.07
C GLU A 44 -1.03 6.46 -8.96
N LEU A 45 0.06 7.23 -9.01
CA LEU A 45 0.38 8.22 -7.98
C LEU A 45 -0.75 9.25 -7.81
N THR A 46 -1.31 9.75 -8.89
CA THR A 46 -2.37 10.77 -8.87
C THR A 46 -3.63 10.27 -8.17
N ASP A 47 -4.07 9.04 -8.49
CA ASP A 47 -5.26 8.46 -7.85
C ASP A 47 -5.04 8.23 -6.35
N LEU A 48 -3.83 7.78 -5.96
CA LEU A 48 -3.48 7.61 -4.55
C LEU A 48 -3.36 8.94 -3.79
N GLN A 49 -2.90 10.00 -4.44
CA GLN A 49 -2.88 11.35 -3.86
C GLN A 49 -4.31 11.84 -3.58
N ILE A 50 -5.21 11.70 -4.54
CA ILE A 50 -6.63 12.05 -4.37
C ILE A 50 -7.24 11.24 -3.23
N PHE A 51 -7.02 9.92 -3.21
CA PHE A 51 -7.49 9.04 -2.14
C PHE A 51 -7.00 9.49 -0.75
N LEU A 52 -5.70 9.75 -0.61
CA LEU A 52 -5.13 10.15 0.68
C LEU A 52 -5.57 11.55 1.10
N GLN A 53 -5.76 12.48 0.16
CA GLN A 53 -6.31 13.79 0.46
C GLN A 53 -7.72 13.69 1.05
N HIS A 54 -8.60 12.94 0.40
CA HIS A 54 -9.94 12.67 0.94
C HIS A 54 -9.89 11.94 2.28
N TYR A 55 -9.01 10.93 2.41
CA TYR A 55 -8.85 10.19 3.65
C TYR A 55 -8.43 11.07 4.84
N LEU A 56 -7.59 12.08 4.62
CA LEU A 56 -7.16 13.01 5.66
C LEU A 56 -8.34 13.84 6.21
N GLU A 57 -9.30 14.17 5.37
CA GLU A 57 -10.45 15.04 5.69
C GLU A 57 -11.69 14.25 6.14
N ASP A 58 -11.83 12.98 5.76
CA ASP A 58 -13.02 12.17 5.97
C ASP A 58 -13.23 11.80 7.46
N ASP A 59 -14.39 12.16 8.01
CA ASP A 59 -14.75 11.90 9.42
C ASP A 59 -14.92 10.40 9.71
N PHE A 60 -15.41 9.61 8.76
CA PHE A 60 -15.51 8.17 8.92
C PHE A 60 -14.13 7.53 9.04
N ALA A 61 -13.16 8.01 8.26
CA ALA A 61 -11.79 7.54 8.31
C ALA A 61 -11.13 7.76 9.68
N ALA A 62 -11.57 8.75 10.46
CA ALA A 62 -11.11 8.97 11.83
C ALA A 62 -11.39 7.76 12.73
N ASN A 63 -12.50 7.06 12.52
CA ASN A 63 -12.88 5.88 13.27
C ASN A 63 -12.07 4.63 12.94
N LEU A 64 -11.37 4.62 11.79
CA LEU A 64 -10.54 3.50 11.35
C LEU A 64 -9.16 3.45 12.03
N THR A 65 -8.93 4.26 13.05
CA THR A 65 -7.66 4.31 13.80
C THR A 65 -7.63 3.42 15.04
N GLN A 66 -8.75 2.83 15.43
CA GLN A 66 -8.84 1.99 16.62
C GLN A 66 -8.14 0.64 16.41
N ASN A 67 -7.38 0.21 17.43
CA ASN A 67 -6.77 -1.11 17.40
C ASN A 67 -7.84 -2.20 17.61
N ILE A 68 -7.98 -3.08 16.65
CA ILE A 68 -8.92 -4.20 16.65
C ILE A 68 -8.26 -5.58 16.80
N SER A 69 -6.94 -5.62 16.89
CA SER A 69 -6.18 -6.87 16.94
C SER A 69 -5.45 -7.04 18.27
N PRO A 70 -5.62 -8.20 18.95
CA PRO A 70 -4.90 -8.48 20.18
C PRO A 70 -3.41 -8.81 19.98
N SER A 71 -3.02 -9.26 18.79
CA SER A 71 -1.69 -9.78 18.52
C SER A 71 -0.72 -8.77 17.91
N LYS A 72 -1.25 -7.81 17.16
CA LYS A 72 -0.45 -6.75 16.52
C LYS A 72 -1.27 -5.47 16.44
N PRO A 73 -0.66 -4.29 16.61
CA PRO A 73 -1.39 -3.03 16.47
C PRO A 73 -1.93 -2.88 15.04
N ARG A 74 -3.24 -3.10 14.88
CA ARG A 74 -3.96 -3.00 13.61
C ARG A 74 -5.35 -2.43 13.78
N SER A 75 -5.72 -1.54 12.88
CA SER A 75 -7.11 -1.16 12.65
C SER A 75 -7.73 -2.03 11.54
N ILE A 76 -8.94 -1.68 11.10
CA ILE A 76 -9.63 -2.38 10.00
C ILE A 76 -8.79 -2.41 8.72
N VAL A 77 -8.07 -1.34 8.41
CA VAL A 77 -7.29 -1.19 7.15
C VAL A 77 -5.79 -1.06 7.42
N TRP A 78 -5.41 -0.42 8.53
CA TRP A 78 -4.05 0.08 8.73
C TRP A 78 -3.24 -0.71 9.74
N ASN A 79 -1.94 -0.76 9.53
CA ASN A 79 -0.99 -1.01 10.60
C ASN A 79 -0.89 0.24 11.48
N LEU A 80 -0.88 0.05 12.81
CA LEU A 80 -0.74 1.10 13.81
C LEU A 80 0.65 0.98 14.43
N GLU A 81 1.65 1.64 13.85
CA GLU A 81 3.04 1.42 14.30
C GLU A 81 3.39 2.22 15.55
N ASP A 82 2.93 3.46 15.67
CA ASP A 82 3.34 4.38 16.77
C ASP A 82 2.20 5.28 17.29
N GLY A 83 0.97 4.96 16.99
CA GLY A 83 -0.20 5.70 17.41
C GLY A 83 -0.45 7.02 16.68
N LEU A 84 0.49 7.50 15.87
CA LEU A 84 0.36 8.73 15.07
C LEU A 84 0.30 8.45 13.57
N TRP A 85 1.15 7.53 13.11
CA TRP A 85 1.21 7.13 11.72
C TRP A 85 0.49 5.81 11.49
N LEU A 86 -0.40 5.83 10.53
CA LEU A 86 -1.05 4.66 9.97
C LEU A 86 -0.32 4.29 8.68
N ASP A 87 -0.12 3.02 8.40
CA ASP A 87 0.46 2.58 7.14
C ASP A 87 -0.21 1.34 6.56
N HIS A 88 -0.09 1.19 5.27
CA HIS A 88 -0.38 -0.07 4.58
C HIS A 88 0.70 -0.38 3.55
N THR A 89 1.04 -1.66 3.42
CA THR A 89 2.16 -2.09 2.59
C THR A 89 1.75 -3.17 1.61
N GLY A 90 2.24 -3.04 0.36
CA GLY A 90 2.10 -4.09 -0.66
C GLY A 90 3.29 -5.07 -0.66
N TYR A 91 3.04 -6.31 -1.06
CA TYR A 91 4.08 -7.33 -1.20
C TYR A 91 5.12 -6.94 -2.26
N THR A 92 4.66 -6.38 -3.37
CA THR A 92 5.52 -5.92 -4.48
C THR A 92 6.36 -4.69 -4.16
N GLY A 93 6.21 -4.14 -2.94
CA GLY A 93 7.10 -3.12 -2.40
C GLY A 93 6.45 -1.78 -2.06
N PRO A 94 5.35 -1.35 -2.68
CA PRO A 94 4.76 -0.05 -2.41
C PRO A 94 4.26 0.04 -0.96
N PHE A 95 4.16 1.27 -0.47
CA PHE A 95 3.47 1.57 0.78
C PHE A 95 2.87 2.97 0.76
N ILE A 96 1.87 3.16 1.58
CA ILE A 96 1.30 4.46 1.90
C ILE A 96 1.34 4.67 3.40
N MET A 97 1.51 5.91 3.83
CA MET A 97 1.51 6.33 5.22
C MET A 97 0.65 7.57 5.38
N VAL A 98 -0.06 7.66 6.49
CA VAL A 98 -0.91 8.83 6.79
C VAL A 98 -0.83 9.20 8.26
N ASN A 99 -0.71 10.49 8.54
CA ASN A 99 -0.83 11.07 9.88
C ASN A 99 -1.95 12.11 9.84
N ARG A 100 -3.15 11.71 10.25
CA ARG A 100 -4.32 12.59 10.24
C ARG A 100 -4.18 13.79 11.15
N LYS A 101 -3.53 13.63 12.32
CA LYS A 101 -3.31 14.73 13.25
C LYS A 101 -2.42 15.83 12.66
N ALA A 102 -1.37 15.44 11.94
CA ALA A 102 -0.47 16.37 11.27
C ALA A 102 -0.98 16.80 9.88
N GLN A 103 -2.06 16.21 9.37
CA GLN A 103 -2.57 16.40 8.01
C GLN A 103 -1.49 16.12 6.95
N LYS A 104 -0.74 15.02 7.13
CA LYS A 104 0.36 14.61 6.27
C LYS A 104 0.21 13.18 5.80
N ALA A 105 0.63 12.93 4.57
CA ALA A 105 0.65 11.60 3.99
C ALA A 105 1.90 11.41 3.12
N ALA A 106 2.30 10.15 2.93
CA ALA A 106 3.37 9.77 2.02
C ALA A 106 2.95 8.55 1.19
N ILE A 107 3.36 8.56 -0.07
CA ILE A 107 3.17 7.47 -1.02
C ILE A 107 4.54 7.06 -1.54
N PHE A 108 4.86 5.79 -1.44
CA PHE A 108 6.07 5.22 -2.03
C PHE A 108 5.69 4.10 -2.99
N LEU A 109 5.99 4.29 -4.27
CA LEU A 109 5.71 3.32 -5.33
C LEU A 109 7.02 2.67 -5.77
N THR A 110 7.04 1.36 -5.79
CA THR A 110 8.17 0.55 -6.28
C THR A 110 7.68 -0.82 -6.73
N ASN A 111 8.50 -1.49 -7.52
CA ASN A 111 8.25 -2.84 -8.04
C ASN A 111 9.47 -3.72 -7.77
N ARG A 112 9.71 -4.04 -6.50
CA ARG A 112 10.88 -4.79 -6.06
C ARG A 112 10.91 -6.24 -6.55
N THR A 113 9.74 -6.84 -6.78
CA THR A 113 9.61 -8.26 -7.10
C THR A 113 9.94 -8.60 -8.55
N TYR A 114 10.09 -7.60 -9.41
CA TYR A 114 10.32 -7.83 -10.84
C TYR A 114 11.73 -8.34 -11.15
N HIS A 115 12.76 -7.71 -10.56
CA HIS A 115 14.15 -8.06 -10.83
C HIS A 115 14.76 -8.93 -9.73
N TYR A 116 14.43 -8.65 -8.49
CA TYR A 116 15.07 -9.25 -7.33
C TYR A 116 14.13 -9.26 -6.12
N ASP A 117 13.71 -10.43 -5.68
CA ASP A 117 12.79 -10.59 -4.56
C ASP A 117 13.53 -10.99 -3.28
N ASP A 118 14.31 -10.08 -2.69
CA ASP A 118 14.82 -10.23 -1.34
C ASP A 118 13.86 -9.55 -0.34
N ARG A 119 12.93 -10.31 0.15
CA ARG A 119 11.92 -9.82 1.09
C ARG A 119 12.53 -9.37 2.44
N PRO A 120 13.46 -10.09 3.09
CA PRO A 120 14.08 -9.64 4.33
C PRO A 120 14.79 -8.30 4.19
N LEU A 121 15.63 -8.15 3.17
CA LEU A 121 16.31 -6.90 2.88
C LEU A 121 15.32 -5.76 2.64
N TRP A 122 14.28 -6.01 1.86
CA TRP A 122 13.27 -4.99 1.59
C TRP A 122 12.51 -4.56 2.86
N ILE A 123 12.17 -5.48 3.75
CA ILE A 123 11.51 -5.14 5.01
C ILE A 123 12.39 -4.20 5.84
N ALA A 124 13.70 -4.46 5.93
CA ALA A 124 14.64 -3.60 6.63
C ALA A 124 14.72 -2.21 5.99
N LYS A 125 14.94 -2.14 4.68
CA LYS A 125 15.01 -0.87 3.93
C LYS A 125 13.72 -0.06 3.98
N ARG A 126 12.57 -0.71 3.93
CA ARG A 126 11.28 -0.04 4.08
C ARG A 126 11.10 0.61 5.46
N ARG A 127 11.60 -0.03 6.53
CA ARG A 127 11.61 0.58 7.87
C ARG A 127 12.45 1.85 7.89
N GLU A 128 13.67 1.78 7.40
CA GLU A 128 14.56 2.95 7.30
C GLU A 128 13.89 4.09 6.51
N LEU A 129 13.28 3.80 5.37
CA LEU A 129 12.55 4.78 4.57
C LEU A 129 11.38 5.43 5.34
N LYS A 130 10.57 4.62 6.03
CA LYS A 130 9.47 5.13 6.84
C LYS A 130 9.98 6.05 7.97
N ASP A 131 11.07 5.69 8.62
CA ASP A 131 11.66 6.50 9.69
C ASP A 131 12.19 7.83 9.15
N ILE A 132 12.80 7.84 7.97
CA ILE A 132 13.22 9.06 7.28
C ILE A 132 12.00 9.93 6.95
N ILE A 133 10.94 9.34 6.40
CA ILE A 133 9.70 10.06 6.07
C ILE A 133 9.10 10.70 7.32
N LYS A 134 8.96 9.94 8.40
CA LYS A 134 8.42 10.44 9.68
C LYS A 134 9.22 11.60 10.27
N LYS A 135 10.53 11.58 10.07
CA LYS A 135 11.44 12.63 10.57
C LYS A 135 11.35 13.93 9.78
N HIS A 136 11.02 13.85 8.51
CA HIS A 136 11.05 15.01 7.60
C HIS A 136 9.67 15.54 7.21
N LEU A 137 8.62 14.85 7.53
CA LEU A 137 7.24 15.29 7.39
C LEU A 137 6.66 15.73 8.73
#